data_0587ac5e9d755c617844edd0597d285f
#
_entry.id   0587ac5e9d755c617844edd0597d285f
#
_cell.length_a   1.000
_cell.length_b   1.000
_cell.length_c   1.000
_cell.angle_alpha   90.00
_cell.angle_beta   90.00
_cell.angle_gamma   90.00
#
_symmetry.space_group_name_H-M   'P 1'
#
loop_
_entity.id
_entity.type
_entity.pdbx_description
1 polymer ?
#
loop_
_entity_poly.entity_id
_entity_poly.type
_entity_poly.pdbx_seq_one_letter_code
_entity_poly.pdbx_strand_id
1 'polypeptide(L)'
;MRINYNVSAMLSNNALANNDNLLAQSLERLSSGLKINHAKDDPAGLAMSKRMNAQIQGVSVAGQNANDGISIIEIADGALSEVSDMLQRMNELAIKSANGIMSENDRATVQKEIAQLKEEVTRVSETTEFNGQKLLNGEFDLKGYTDQLGITVNTYSKDVPVKEYTIDTLTVTKETVDGADVYTVDADNFVAGADFPDGAKVDIRDSLLTIKGSNNFELTLDLADATFDAAGNLDLSGLKIDVMGIGAMRLQIGANEGQVLAVNIPAMNLRNMGIENMDVSTKEGALDGISRLDGAVKYVSEIRGRLGAYQNRLESTVSSLDITHENMTAAYSRIMDVDMAEEMTQYTTYQVLTQAGTSMLAQANERPSQVLQLLQ
;
A
#
# COMPACT_ATOMS: atom_id res chain seq x y z
N MET A 1 -26.13 -67.08 41.74
CA MET A 1 -25.34 -66.67 40.54
C MET A 1 -26.25 -66.80 39.32
N ARG A 2 -26.23 -65.81 38.42
CA ARG A 2 -27.02 -65.89 37.17
C ARG A 2 -26.07 -66.40 36.09
N ILE A 3 -26.22 -67.60 35.61
CA ILE A 3 -25.35 -68.26 34.65
C ILE A 3 -25.60 -67.77 33.22
N ASN A 4 -26.85 -67.33 32.92
CA ASN A 4 -27.25 -66.90 31.61
C ASN A 4 -26.69 -65.50 31.17
N TYR A 5 -26.16 -64.72 32.11
CA TYR A 5 -25.56 -63.41 31.84
C TYR A 5 -24.24 -63.24 32.61
N ASN A 6 -23.13 -63.27 31.91
CA ASN A 6 -21.81 -63.02 32.50
C ASN A 6 -21.53 -61.49 32.58
N VAL A 7 -22.01 -60.85 33.65
CA VAL A 7 -21.84 -59.42 33.87
C VAL A 7 -20.38 -59.00 33.96
N SER A 8 -19.53 -59.86 34.53
CA SER A 8 -18.07 -59.57 34.61
C SER A 8 -17.42 -59.54 33.24
N ALA A 9 -17.76 -60.44 32.33
CA ALA A 9 -17.22 -60.45 30.97
C ALA A 9 -17.78 -59.24 30.16
N MET A 10 -19.06 -58.86 30.39
CA MET A 10 -19.64 -57.71 29.73
C MET A 10 -18.99 -56.38 30.17
N LEU A 11 -18.68 -56.23 31.46
CA LEU A 11 -17.94 -55.07 31.98
C LEU A 11 -16.51 -55.03 31.44
N SER A 12 -15.83 -56.18 31.42
CA SER A 12 -14.46 -56.26 30.84
C SER A 12 -14.45 -55.95 29.35
N ASN A 13 -15.44 -56.41 28.58
CA ASN A 13 -15.57 -56.11 27.16
C ASN A 13 -15.83 -54.64 26.89
N ASN A 14 -16.69 -54.00 27.67
CA ASN A 14 -16.95 -52.57 27.57
C ASN A 14 -15.70 -51.74 27.93
N ALA A 15 -14.96 -52.13 28.95
CA ALA A 15 -13.68 -51.48 29.31
C ALA A 15 -12.60 -51.67 28.21
N LEU A 16 -12.53 -52.89 27.62
CA LEU A 16 -11.64 -53.16 26.49
C LEU A 16 -11.99 -52.27 25.28
N ALA A 17 -13.25 -52.25 24.89
CA ALA A 17 -13.70 -51.41 23.76
C ALA A 17 -13.42 -49.89 23.96
N ASN A 18 -13.54 -49.40 25.20
CA ASN A 18 -13.19 -48.03 25.54
C ASN A 18 -11.65 -47.81 25.43
N ASN A 19 -10.85 -48.75 25.92
CA ASN A 19 -9.40 -48.64 25.83
C ASN A 19 -8.89 -48.72 24.37
N ASP A 20 -9.51 -49.57 23.55
CA ASP A 20 -9.20 -49.63 22.11
C ASP A 20 -9.52 -48.32 21.37
N ASN A 21 -10.64 -47.66 21.72
CA ASN A 21 -11.00 -46.37 21.20
C ASN A 21 -9.99 -45.28 21.62
N LEU A 22 -9.57 -45.28 22.90
CA LEU A 22 -8.55 -44.33 23.39
C LEU A 22 -7.19 -44.57 22.77
N LEU A 23 -6.80 -45.86 22.58
CA LEU A 23 -5.60 -46.23 21.88
C LEU A 23 -5.60 -45.75 20.44
N ALA A 24 -6.71 -45.95 19.74
CA ALA A 24 -6.86 -45.45 18.35
C ALA A 24 -6.78 -43.94 18.26
N GLN A 25 -7.39 -43.20 19.18
CA GLN A 25 -7.28 -41.73 19.26
C GLN A 25 -5.83 -41.28 19.52
N SER A 26 -5.15 -41.91 20.48
CA SER A 26 -3.76 -41.57 20.78
C SER A 26 -2.84 -41.87 19.58
N LEU A 27 -3.05 -42.98 18.89
CA LEU A 27 -2.33 -43.31 17.66
C LEU A 27 -2.57 -42.25 16.55
N GLU A 28 -3.79 -41.80 16.40
CA GLU A 28 -4.16 -40.77 15.44
C GLU A 28 -3.46 -39.43 15.75
N ARG A 29 -3.43 -38.98 17.01
CA ARG A 29 -2.72 -37.79 17.48
C ARG A 29 -1.21 -37.89 17.26
N LEU A 30 -0.61 -39.03 17.59
CA LEU A 30 0.82 -39.30 17.35
C LEU A 30 1.17 -39.30 15.86
N SER A 31 0.27 -39.83 15.01
CA SER A 31 0.47 -39.89 13.56
C SER A 31 0.31 -38.52 12.90
N SER A 32 -0.61 -37.69 13.36
CA SER A 32 -0.87 -36.36 12.82
C SER A 32 0.03 -35.28 13.43
N GLY A 33 0.56 -35.50 14.64
CA GLY A 33 1.24 -34.49 15.44
C GLY A 33 0.28 -33.44 16.04
N LEU A 34 -1.03 -33.63 15.87
CA LEU A 34 -2.06 -32.66 16.27
C LEU A 34 -2.87 -33.19 17.47
N LYS A 35 -3.14 -32.32 18.42
CA LYS A 35 -4.01 -32.58 19.56
C LYS A 35 -5.48 -32.63 19.15
N ILE A 36 -5.87 -31.78 18.18
CA ILE A 36 -7.25 -31.64 17.68
C ILE A 36 -7.27 -32.08 16.22
N ASN A 37 -7.76 -33.30 15.95
CA ASN A 37 -7.91 -33.84 14.60
C ASN A 37 -9.35 -33.69 14.08
N HIS A 38 -10.34 -33.84 14.96
CA HIS A 38 -11.74 -33.79 14.60
C HIS A 38 -12.49 -32.71 15.39
N ALA A 39 -13.59 -32.24 14.82
CA ALA A 39 -14.48 -31.27 15.48
C ALA A 39 -15.05 -31.78 16.82
N LYS A 40 -15.15 -33.11 17.01
CA LYS A 40 -15.58 -33.72 18.24
C LYS A 40 -14.60 -33.63 19.40
N ASP A 41 -13.30 -33.45 19.10
CA ASP A 41 -12.21 -33.42 20.09
C ASP A 41 -12.23 -32.10 20.86
N ASP A 42 -12.31 -30.99 20.15
CA ASP A 42 -12.52 -29.63 20.69
C ASP A 42 -13.11 -28.71 19.63
N PRO A 43 -14.45 -28.52 19.61
CA PRO A 43 -15.11 -27.64 18.63
C PRO A 43 -14.67 -26.17 18.73
N ALA A 44 -14.41 -25.69 19.97
CA ALA A 44 -14.01 -24.30 20.20
C ALA A 44 -12.55 -24.06 19.76
N GLY A 45 -11.65 -24.96 20.15
CA GLY A 45 -10.26 -24.95 19.74
C GLY A 45 -10.10 -25.05 18.22
N LEU A 46 -10.85 -25.93 17.56
CA LEU A 46 -10.85 -26.06 16.11
C LEU A 46 -11.34 -24.78 15.40
N ALA A 47 -12.44 -24.19 15.90
CA ALA A 47 -12.95 -22.94 15.32
C ALA A 47 -11.97 -21.77 15.49
N MET A 48 -11.29 -21.69 16.64
CA MET A 48 -10.27 -20.70 16.92
C MET A 48 -9.04 -20.92 16.04
N SER A 49 -8.55 -22.15 15.93
CA SER A 49 -7.37 -22.49 15.11
C SER A 49 -7.60 -22.21 13.62
N LYS A 50 -8.80 -22.51 13.09
CA LYS A 50 -9.14 -22.19 11.69
C LYS A 50 -9.13 -20.69 11.41
N ARG A 51 -9.69 -19.86 12.31
CA ARG A 51 -9.61 -18.39 12.19
C ARG A 51 -8.18 -17.90 12.29
N MET A 52 -7.40 -18.44 13.23
CA MET A 52 -6.01 -18.07 13.43
C MET A 52 -5.16 -18.44 12.22
N ASN A 53 -5.35 -19.61 11.63
CA ASN A 53 -4.67 -20.03 10.40
C ASN A 53 -5.01 -19.09 9.22
N ALA A 54 -6.29 -18.72 9.05
CA ALA A 54 -6.67 -17.75 8.04
C ALA A 54 -5.99 -16.39 8.26
N GLN A 55 -5.86 -15.94 9.51
CA GLN A 55 -5.14 -14.70 9.84
C GLN A 55 -3.64 -14.83 9.60
N ILE A 56 -3.00 -15.96 9.94
CA ILE A 56 -1.58 -16.22 9.66
C ILE A 56 -1.30 -16.12 8.16
N GLN A 57 -2.12 -16.76 7.33
CA GLN A 57 -2.00 -16.67 5.87
C GLN A 57 -2.25 -15.24 5.38
N GLY A 58 -3.25 -14.55 5.91
CA GLY A 58 -3.52 -13.16 5.58
C GLY A 58 -2.37 -12.21 5.92
N VAL A 59 -1.74 -12.39 7.09
CA VAL A 59 -0.55 -11.63 7.51
C VAL A 59 0.64 -11.93 6.59
N SER A 60 0.85 -13.19 6.22
CA SER A 60 1.92 -13.59 5.29
C SER A 60 1.75 -12.92 3.91
N VAL A 61 0.54 -12.93 3.34
CA VAL A 61 0.25 -12.26 2.07
C VAL A 61 0.40 -10.74 2.20
N ALA A 62 -0.03 -10.16 3.33
CA ALA A 62 0.14 -8.74 3.59
C ALA A 62 1.62 -8.32 3.65
N GLY A 63 2.48 -9.17 4.21
CA GLY A 63 3.94 -9.00 4.19
C GLY A 63 4.51 -9.01 2.77
N GLN A 64 4.04 -9.94 1.92
CA GLN A 64 4.42 -9.96 0.51
C GLN A 64 3.98 -8.69 -0.22
N ASN A 65 2.73 -8.27 -0.05
CA ASN A 65 2.22 -7.03 -0.64
C ASN A 65 3.02 -5.79 -0.20
N ALA A 66 3.47 -5.76 1.06
CA ALA A 66 4.29 -4.67 1.56
C ALA A 66 5.69 -4.67 0.91
N ASN A 67 6.30 -5.83 0.71
CA ASN A 67 7.57 -5.97 0.00
C ASN A 67 7.44 -5.59 -1.49
N ASP A 68 6.34 -5.97 -2.15
CA ASP A 68 6.05 -5.52 -3.51
C ASP A 68 5.91 -3.99 -3.58
N GLY A 69 5.25 -3.40 -2.57
CA GLY A 69 5.15 -1.96 -2.43
C GLY A 69 6.51 -1.27 -2.26
N ILE A 70 7.43 -1.85 -1.49
CA ILE A 70 8.81 -1.36 -1.35
C ILE A 70 9.50 -1.40 -2.72
N SER A 71 9.40 -2.50 -3.45
CA SER A 71 10.01 -2.64 -4.77
C SER A 71 9.49 -1.60 -5.78
N ILE A 72 8.19 -1.31 -5.75
CA ILE A 72 7.59 -0.25 -6.59
C ILE A 72 8.18 1.12 -6.25
N ILE A 73 8.31 1.42 -4.95
CA ILE A 73 8.87 2.69 -4.49
C ILE A 73 10.34 2.82 -4.88
N GLU A 74 11.12 1.75 -4.77
CA GLU A 74 12.53 1.73 -5.16
C GLU A 74 12.72 1.97 -6.65
N ILE A 75 11.88 1.39 -7.51
CA ILE A 75 11.90 1.64 -8.96
C ILE A 75 11.56 3.10 -9.25
N ALA A 76 10.51 3.64 -8.60
CA ALA A 76 10.14 5.03 -8.77
C ALA A 76 11.25 5.99 -8.27
N ASP A 77 11.85 5.75 -7.11
CA ASP A 77 12.95 6.57 -6.58
C ASP A 77 14.20 6.49 -7.45
N GLY A 78 14.51 5.31 -7.98
CA GLY A 78 15.60 5.14 -8.94
C GLY A 78 15.41 6.00 -10.20
N ALA A 79 14.22 5.96 -10.79
CA ALA A 79 13.88 6.81 -11.94
C ALA A 79 13.94 8.31 -11.59
N LEU A 80 13.45 8.70 -10.41
CA LEU A 80 13.52 10.08 -9.93
C LEU A 80 14.95 10.55 -9.65
N SER A 81 15.85 9.64 -9.30
CA SER A 81 17.29 9.95 -9.19
C SER A 81 17.89 10.34 -10.54
N GLU A 82 17.58 9.56 -11.59
CA GLU A 82 18.01 9.88 -12.96
C GLU A 82 17.44 11.25 -13.42
N VAL A 83 16.16 11.52 -13.12
CA VAL A 83 15.55 12.84 -13.41
C VAL A 83 16.28 13.96 -12.67
N SER A 84 16.63 13.76 -11.40
CA SER A 84 17.38 14.75 -10.61
C SER A 84 18.76 15.05 -11.20
N ASP A 85 19.47 14.03 -11.68
CA ASP A 85 20.78 14.21 -12.32
C ASP A 85 20.64 14.98 -13.64
N MET A 86 19.60 14.70 -14.43
CA MET A 86 19.31 15.46 -15.64
C MET A 86 18.96 16.92 -15.35
N LEU A 87 18.17 17.19 -14.30
CA LEU A 87 17.85 18.57 -13.87
C LEU A 87 19.11 19.32 -13.41
N GLN A 88 20.01 18.67 -12.69
CA GLN A 88 21.29 19.26 -12.31
C GLN A 88 22.12 19.58 -13.54
N ARG A 89 22.18 18.70 -14.54
CA ARG A 89 22.86 18.96 -15.80
C ARG A 89 22.24 20.14 -16.56
N MET A 90 20.91 20.22 -16.62
CA MET A 90 20.21 21.36 -17.19
C MET A 90 20.60 22.68 -16.48
N ASN A 91 20.70 22.66 -15.14
CA ASN A 91 21.07 23.81 -14.34
C ASN A 91 22.50 24.27 -14.63
N GLU A 92 23.46 23.35 -14.78
CA GLU A 92 24.82 23.68 -15.22
C GLU A 92 24.82 24.37 -16.58
N LEU A 93 24.02 23.88 -17.53
CA LEU A 93 23.88 24.43 -18.86
C LEU A 93 23.22 25.83 -18.84
N ALA A 94 22.18 26.00 -18.00
CA ALA A 94 21.53 27.30 -17.83
C ALA A 94 22.49 28.36 -17.23
N ILE A 95 23.23 27.98 -16.18
CA ILE A 95 24.29 28.87 -15.61
C ILE A 95 25.36 29.23 -16.65
N LYS A 96 25.77 28.26 -17.46
CA LYS A 96 26.71 28.50 -18.54
C LYS A 96 26.13 29.46 -19.56
N SER A 97 24.86 29.30 -19.96
CA SER A 97 24.17 30.17 -20.92
C SER A 97 23.94 31.59 -20.38
N ALA A 98 23.76 31.78 -19.09
CA ALA A 98 23.59 33.08 -18.43
C ALA A 98 24.87 33.94 -18.51
N ASN A 99 26.03 33.33 -18.81
CA ASN A 99 27.28 34.05 -18.87
C ASN A 99 27.33 35.03 -20.08
N GLY A 100 27.70 36.27 -19.81
CA GLY A 100 27.75 37.34 -20.81
C GLY A 100 28.80 37.16 -21.95
N ILE A 101 29.73 36.19 -21.80
CA ILE A 101 30.77 35.94 -22.85
C ILE A 101 30.29 34.93 -23.92
N MET A 102 29.12 34.27 -23.73
CA MET A 102 28.58 33.34 -24.72
C MET A 102 27.95 34.07 -25.89
N SER A 103 28.20 33.59 -27.10
CA SER A 103 27.51 34.05 -28.30
C SER A 103 26.10 33.50 -28.40
N GLU A 104 25.23 34.14 -29.21
CA GLU A 104 23.87 33.64 -29.46
C GLU A 104 23.86 32.23 -30.06
N ASN A 105 24.82 31.92 -30.95
CA ASN A 105 24.93 30.57 -31.54
C ASN A 105 25.32 29.51 -30.51
N ASP A 106 26.17 29.88 -29.54
CA ASP A 106 26.55 28.96 -28.46
C ASP A 106 25.34 28.70 -27.54
N ARG A 107 24.57 29.74 -27.20
CA ARG A 107 23.33 29.60 -26.43
C ARG A 107 22.29 28.74 -27.15
N ALA A 108 22.15 28.95 -28.49
CA ALA A 108 21.25 28.09 -29.28
C ALA A 108 21.71 26.63 -29.29
N THR A 109 23.00 26.35 -29.16
CA THR A 109 23.52 24.99 -29.03
C THR A 109 23.18 24.40 -27.63
N VAL A 110 23.34 25.20 -26.58
CA VAL A 110 22.97 24.83 -25.23
C VAL A 110 21.45 24.56 -25.13
N GLN A 111 20.62 25.38 -25.78
CA GLN A 111 19.18 25.16 -25.84
C GLN A 111 18.82 23.83 -26.47
N LYS A 112 19.51 23.39 -27.51
CA LYS A 112 19.30 22.07 -28.11
C LYS A 112 19.66 20.93 -27.15
N GLU A 113 20.75 21.05 -26.37
CA GLU A 113 21.12 20.07 -25.36
C GLU A 113 20.01 19.98 -24.24
N ILE A 114 19.54 21.14 -23.79
CA ILE A 114 18.42 21.19 -22.81
C ILE A 114 17.15 20.57 -23.38
N ALA A 115 16.82 20.79 -24.66
CA ALA A 115 15.67 20.18 -25.29
C ALA A 115 15.78 18.66 -25.31
N GLN A 116 16.94 18.10 -25.60
CA GLN A 116 17.18 16.66 -25.55
C GLN A 116 17.06 16.10 -24.11
N LEU A 117 17.54 16.82 -23.10
CA LEU A 117 17.40 16.44 -21.73
C LEU A 117 15.91 16.47 -21.28
N LYS A 118 15.11 17.45 -21.75
CA LYS A 118 13.67 17.48 -21.53
C LYS A 118 12.96 16.27 -22.15
N GLU A 119 13.32 15.90 -23.39
CA GLU A 119 12.80 14.70 -24.04
C GLU A 119 13.13 13.42 -23.24
N GLU A 120 14.37 13.34 -22.72
CA GLU A 120 14.80 12.20 -21.92
C GLU A 120 14.05 12.13 -20.57
N VAL A 121 13.82 13.26 -19.88
CA VAL A 121 12.98 13.32 -18.68
C VAL A 121 11.58 12.83 -18.98
N THR A 122 10.99 13.27 -20.09
CA THR A 122 9.65 12.80 -20.51
C THR A 122 9.67 11.31 -20.78
N ARG A 123 10.68 10.81 -21.48
CA ARG A 123 10.84 9.36 -21.75
C ARG A 123 10.91 8.56 -20.44
N VAL A 124 11.72 8.98 -19.47
CA VAL A 124 11.82 8.30 -18.17
C VAL A 124 10.48 8.28 -17.47
N SER A 125 9.75 9.41 -17.45
CA SER A 125 8.42 9.51 -16.84
C SER A 125 7.38 8.55 -17.49
N GLU A 126 7.46 8.37 -18.81
CA GLU A 126 6.51 7.54 -19.55
C GLU A 126 6.88 6.07 -19.60
N THR A 127 8.18 5.73 -19.50
CA THR A 127 8.65 4.34 -19.62
C THR A 127 8.86 3.64 -18.28
N THR A 128 8.92 4.37 -17.16
CA THR A 128 9.07 3.76 -15.85
C THR A 128 7.78 3.05 -15.46
N GLU A 129 7.83 1.72 -15.43
CA GLU A 129 6.69 0.87 -15.13
C GLU A 129 7.06 -0.28 -14.20
N PHE A 130 6.06 -0.79 -13.50
CA PHE A 130 6.11 -2.03 -12.73
C PHE A 130 4.92 -2.89 -13.12
N ASN A 131 5.17 -4.11 -13.57
CA ASN A 131 4.13 -5.06 -14.01
C ASN A 131 3.15 -4.46 -15.04
N GLY A 132 3.63 -3.61 -15.97
CA GLY A 132 2.84 -2.95 -17.00
C GLY A 132 2.04 -1.74 -16.51
N GLN A 133 2.18 -1.33 -15.26
CA GLN A 133 1.59 -0.11 -14.71
C GLN A 133 2.65 1.00 -14.67
N LYS A 134 2.36 2.12 -15.29
CA LYS A 134 3.24 3.30 -15.31
C LYS A 134 3.20 3.99 -13.95
N LEU A 135 4.38 4.29 -13.39
CA LEU A 135 4.48 4.82 -12.03
C LEU A 135 4.52 6.35 -11.97
N LEU A 136 5.10 7.02 -12.98
CA LEU A 136 5.41 8.44 -12.95
C LEU A 136 4.52 9.29 -13.88
N ASN A 137 3.54 8.68 -14.54
CA ASN A 137 2.64 9.37 -15.48
C ASN A 137 1.45 10.07 -14.81
N GLY A 138 1.32 9.99 -13.47
CA GLY A 138 0.19 10.55 -12.71
C GLY A 138 -1.02 9.62 -12.57
N GLU A 139 -0.92 8.36 -13.00
CA GLU A 139 -2.01 7.40 -12.83
C GLU A 139 -2.28 7.11 -11.34
N PHE A 140 -1.21 7.15 -10.53
CA PHE A 140 -1.26 6.97 -9.08
C PHE A 140 -1.27 8.28 -8.29
N ASP A 141 -1.60 9.40 -8.93
CA ASP A 141 -1.81 10.66 -8.24
C ASP A 141 -3.25 10.79 -7.73
N LEU A 142 -3.43 11.65 -6.73
CA LEU A 142 -4.74 11.97 -6.19
C LEU A 142 -5.54 12.73 -7.26
N LYS A 143 -6.76 12.30 -7.52
CA LYS A 143 -7.63 12.87 -8.59
C LYS A 143 -8.73 13.73 -8.01
N GLY A 144 -8.93 14.89 -8.61
CA GLY A 144 -10.06 15.77 -8.41
C GLY A 144 -10.71 16.13 -9.74
N TYR A 145 -11.91 16.62 -9.68
CA TYR A 145 -12.69 17.02 -10.85
C TYR A 145 -13.23 18.44 -10.67
N THR A 146 -13.40 19.15 -11.78
CA THR A 146 -14.03 20.46 -11.79
C THR A 146 -15.30 20.41 -12.62
N ASP A 147 -16.23 21.34 -12.36
CA ASP A 147 -17.49 21.48 -13.11
C ASP A 147 -17.33 22.28 -14.41
N GLN A 148 -16.17 22.91 -14.66
CA GLN A 148 -15.88 23.65 -15.87
C GLN A 148 -15.00 22.86 -16.84
N LEU A 149 -15.38 22.87 -18.12
CA LEU A 149 -14.63 22.21 -19.19
C LEU A 149 -13.29 22.93 -19.43
N GLY A 150 -12.21 22.15 -19.57
CA GLY A 150 -10.87 22.66 -19.83
C GLY A 150 -10.09 23.06 -18.59
N ILE A 151 -10.67 22.95 -17.40
CA ILE A 151 -9.98 23.11 -16.12
C ILE A 151 -9.89 21.74 -15.47
N THR A 152 -8.70 21.33 -15.12
CA THR A 152 -8.48 20.03 -14.48
C THR A 152 -7.72 20.18 -13.17
N VAL A 153 -8.05 19.33 -12.18
CA VAL A 153 -7.25 19.24 -10.97
C VAL A 153 -5.98 18.46 -11.30
N ASN A 154 -4.84 19.16 -11.26
CA ASN A 154 -3.56 18.56 -11.58
C ASN A 154 -3.03 17.71 -10.40
N THR A 155 -2.83 18.35 -9.25
CA THR A 155 -2.39 17.67 -8.02
C THR A 155 -3.01 18.34 -6.80
N TYR A 156 -3.14 17.59 -5.69
CA TYR A 156 -3.44 18.18 -4.40
C TYR A 156 -2.73 17.45 -3.26
N SER A 157 -2.48 18.17 -2.17
CA SER A 157 -1.79 17.59 -1.03
C SER A 157 -2.70 16.57 -0.31
N LYS A 158 -2.09 15.57 0.32
CA LYS A 158 -2.81 14.54 1.09
C LYS A 158 -3.62 15.12 2.26
N ASP A 159 -3.22 16.31 2.71
CA ASP A 159 -3.84 17.00 3.85
C ASP A 159 -5.11 17.78 3.44
N VAL A 160 -5.43 17.82 2.15
CA VAL A 160 -6.69 18.39 1.62
C VAL A 160 -7.85 17.44 1.97
N PRO A 161 -8.83 17.88 2.78
CA PRO A 161 -10.00 17.08 3.08
C PRO A 161 -10.80 16.72 1.83
N VAL A 162 -11.31 15.49 1.76
CA VAL A 162 -12.18 15.01 0.68
C VAL A 162 -13.54 15.69 0.80
N LYS A 163 -13.75 16.72 -0.02
CA LYS A 163 -15.01 17.47 -0.11
C LYS A 163 -15.06 18.33 -1.38
N GLU A 164 -16.21 18.91 -1.65
CA GLU A 164 -16.39 19.91 -2.70
C GLU A 164 -15.87 21.28 -2.19
N TYR A 165 -15.04 21.93 -2.98
CA TYR A 165 -14.52 23.27 -2.75
C TYR A 165 -15.11 24.21 -3.78
N THR A 166 -15.56 25.38 -3.36
CA THR A 166 -16.12 26.41 -4.26
C THR A 166 -15.24 27.64 -4.20
N ILE A 167 -14.81 28.17 -5.35
CA ILE A 167 -14.11 29.44 -5.46
C ILE A 167 -15.19 30.53 -5.62
N ASP A 168 -15.27 31.47 -4.68
CA ASP A 168 -16.31 32.51 -4.75
C ASP A 168 -15.99 33.54 -5.81
N THR A 169 -14.76 34.02 -5.90
CA THR A 169 -14.34 34.97 -6.93
C THR A 169 -12.86 34.78 -7.24
N LEU A 170 -12.54 34.61 -8.52
CA LEU A 170 -11.18 34.59 -9.05
C LEU A 170 -11.21 34.86 -10.55
N THR A 171 -10.38 35.80 -11.02
CA THR A 171 -10.17 36.07 -12.45
C THR A 171 -8.71 35.84 -12.81
N VAL A 172 -8.49 35.07 -13.86
CA VAL A 172 -7.18 34.83 -14.44
C VAL A 172 -7.12 35.47 -15.80
N THR A 173 -6.05 36.21 -16.07
CA THR A 173 -5.80 36.85 -17.37
C THR A 173 -4.68 36.15 -18.10
N LYS A 174 -4.88 35.87 -19.38
CA LYS A 174 -3.89 35.29 -20.29
C LYS A 174 -3.50 36.36 -21.32
N GLU A 175 -2.22 36.72 -21.32
CA GLU A 175 -1.62 37.58 -22.34
C GLU A 175 -0.61 36.79 -23.16
N THR A 176 -0.63 36.96 -24.47
CA THR A 176 0.39 36.37 -25.36
C THR A 176 1.49 37.39 -25.60
N VAL A 177 2.62 37.24 -24.97
CA VAL A 177 3.81 38.12 -25.14
C VAL A 177 4.89 37.32 -25.90
N ASP A 178 5.35 37.83 -27.00
CA ASP A 178 6.39 37.21 -27.87
C ASP A 178 6.10 35.77 -28.30
N GLY A 179 4.83 35.39 -28.41
CA GLY A 179 4.40 34.04 -28.80
C GLY A 179 4.36 33.04 -27.65
N ALA A 180 4.64 33.44 -26.43
CA ALA A 180 4.42 32.66 -25.21
C ALA A 180 3.18 33.16 -24.46
N ASP A 181 2.38 32.24 -23.96
CA ASP A 181 1.21 32.54 -23.13
C ASP A 181 1.68 32.82 -21.69
N VAL A 182 1.44 34.04 -21.22
CA VAL A 182 1.72 34.45 -19.85
C VAL A 182 0.41 34.57 -19.11
N TYR A 183 0.30 33.81 -18.03
CA TYR A 183 -0.89 33.81 -17.17
C TYR A 183 -0.64 34.70 -15.96
N THR A 184 -1.57 35.59 -15.65
CA THR A 184 -1.51 36.43 -14.47
C THR A 184 -2.82 36.29 -13.66
N VAL A 185 -2.66 36.28 -12.35
CA VAL A 185 -3.78 36.21 -11.42
C VAL A 185 -3.81 37.47 -10.56
N ASP A 186 -4.97 38.05 -10.38
CA ASP A 186 -5.17 39.14 -9.42
C ASP A 186 -5.39 38.52 -8.03
N ALA A 187 -4.30 38.37 -7.29
CA ALA A 187 -4.29 37.72 -5.96
C ALA A 187 -5.10 38.54 -4.92
N ASP A 188 -5.30 39.86 -5.17
CA ASP A 188 -6.08 40.73 -4.28
C ASP A 188 -7.60 40.53 -4.47
N ASN A 189 -8.03 40.01 -5.63
CA ASN A 189 -9.44 39.69 -5.94
C ASN A 189 -9.80 38.21 -5.65
N PHE A 190 -8.88 37.42 -5.12
CA PHE A 190 -9.18 36.03 -4.75
C PHE A 190 -10.04 36.00 -3.48
N VAL A 191 -11.27 35.53 -3.61
CA VAL A 191 -12.15 35.23 -2.49
C VAL A 191 -12.33 33.71 -2.44
N ALA A 192 -11.68 33.09 -1.42
CA ALA A 192 -11.85 31.69 -1.13
C ALA A 192 -13.25 31.43 -0.58
N GLY A 193 -13.93 30.40 -1.09
CA GLY A 193 -15.20 29.98 -0.51
C GLY A 193 -15.03 29.48 0.94
N ALA A 194 -16.14 29.33 1.63
CA ALA A 194 -16.18 28.95 3.05
C ALA A 194 -15.50 27.59 3.32
N ASP A 195 -15.23 26.79 2.28
CA ASP A 195 -14.64 25.47 2.36
C ASP A 195 -13.12 25.45 2.37
N PHE A 196 -12.48 26.53 1.93
CA PHE A 196 -11.03 26.69 1.99
C PHE A 196 -10.55 27.06 3.38
N PRO A 197 -9.30 26.69 3.74
CA PRO A 197 -8.70 27.13 5.00
C PRO A 197 -8.48 28.64 5.01
N ASP A 198 -8.58 29.23 6.20
CA ASP A 198 -8.36 30.67 6.41
C ASP A 198 -6.99 31.11 5.89
N GLY A 199 -6.98 32.21 5.12
CA GLY A 199 -5.76 32.78 4.58
C GLY A 199 -5.24 32.06 3.34
N ALA A 200 -6.09 31.36 2.60
CA ALA A 200 -5.73 30.76 1.31
C ALA A 200 -5.20 31.83 0.34
N LYS A 201 -4.07 31.54 -0.31
CA LYS A 201 -3.41 32.39 -1.30
C LYS A 201 -3.31 31.66 -2.62
N VAL A 202 -3.38 32.43 -3.69
CA VAL A 202 -3.27 31.93 -5.05
C VAL A 202 -1.95 32.34 -5.65
N ASP A 203 -1.26 31.43 -6.30
CA ASP A 203 -0.06 31.66 -7.11
C ASP A 203 -0.27 30.97 -8.47
N ILE A 204 0.16 31.65 -9.54
CA ILE A 204 0.07 31.08 -10.89
C ILE A 204 1.46 31.02 -11.51
N ARG A 205 1.77 29.88 -12.10
CA ARG A 205 2.99 29.68 -12.87
C ARG A 205 2.66 28.93 -14.16
N ASP A 206 2.98 29.57 -15.26
CA ASP A 206 2.56 29.07 -16.57
C ASP A 206 1.03 28.85 -16.56
N SER A 207 0.52 27.67 -16.91
CA SER A 207 -0.89 27.32 -16.86
C SER A 207 -1.36 26.74 -15.52
N LEU A 208 -0.48 26.61 -14.51
CA LEU A 208 -0.80 25.98 -13.23
C LEU A 208 -1.17 27.03 -12.18
N LEU A 209 -2.42 27.00 -11.77
CA LEU A 209 -2.96 27.79 -10.67
C LEU A 209 -2.84 26.99 -9.37
N THR A 210 -2.03 27.45 -8.43
CA THR A 210 -1.83 26.78 -7.14
C THR A 210 -2.49 27.58 -6.02
N ILE A 211 -3.40 26.96 -5.31
CA ILE A 211 -4.07 27.50 -4.13
C ILE A 211 -3.37 26.91 -2.90
N LYS A 212 -2.74 27.77 -2.09
CA LYS A 212 -2.04 27.40 -0.86
C LYS A 212 -2.77 27.94 0.35
N GLY A 213 -2.95 27.11 1.36
CA GLY A 213 -3.59 27.46 2.62
C GLY A 213 -2.80 27.04 3.85
N SER A 214 -3.35 27.25 5.02
CA SER A 214 -2.82 26.75 6.28
C SER A 214 -2.79 25.20 6.30
N ASN A 215 -1.96 24.61 7.17
CA ASN A 215 -1.87 23.15 7.37
C ASN A 215 -1.46 22.33 6.12
N ASN A 216 -0.48 22.82 5.34
CA ASN A 216 -0.03 22.12 4.11
C ASN A 216 -1.13 21.94 3.05
N PHE A 217 -2.17 22.75 3.08
CA PHE A 217 -3.18 22.73 2.03
C PHE A 217 -2.58 23.28 0.74
N GLU A 218 -2.50 22.44 -0.26
CA GLU A 218 -2.04 22.80 -1.60
C GLU A 218 -2.91 22.09 -2.63
N LEU A 219 -3.54 22.86 -3.51
CA LEU A 219 -4.39 22.39 -4.58
C LEU A 219 -3.96 23.09 -5.86
N THR A 220 -3.59 22.34 -6.88
CA THR A 220 -3.11 22.87 -8.16
C THR A 220 -4.09 22.51 -9.27
N LEU A 221 -4.57 23.55 -9.97
CA LEU A 221 -5.43 23.45 -11.14
C LEU A 221 -4.62 23.72 -12.41
N ASP A 222 -4.88 22.97 -13.45
CA ASP A 222 -4.33 23.20 -14.78
C ASP A 222 -5.35 23.94 -15.65
N LEU A 223 -4.95 25.08 -16.20
CA LEU A 223 -5.77 25.98 -17.02
C LEU A 223 -5.37 25.93 -18.50
N ALA A 224 -4.48 25.02 -18.92
CA ALA A 224 -3.94 25.02 -20.30
C ALA A 224 -5.03 24.85 -21.35
N ASP A 225 -6.04 24.02 -21.08
CA ASP A 225 -7.16 23.74 -21.98
C ASP A 225 -8.40 24.59 -21.69
N ALA A 226 -8.28 25.56 -20.77
CA ALA A 226 -9.39 26.43 -20.39
C ALA A 226 -9.75 27.41 -21.54
N THR A 227 -11.03 27.66 -21.69
CA THR A 227 -11.55 28.60 -22.69
C THR A 227 -11.52 30.02 -22.14
N PHE A 228 -10.60 30.85 -22.63
CA PHE A 228 -10.50 32.26 -22.29
C PHE A 228 -11.46 33.09 -23.15
N ASP A 229 -12.00 34.18 -22.60
CA ASP A 229 -12.81 35.12 -23.32
C ASP A 229 -11.98 35.87 -24.39
N ALA A 230 -12.64 36.58 -25.32
CA ALA A 230 -12.01 37.39 -26.37
C ALA A 230 -11.05 38.48 -25.83
N ALA A 231 -11.20 38.84 -24.54
CA ALA A 231 -10.32 39.77 -23.83
C ALA A 231 -9.14 39.06 -23.10
N GLY A 232 -9.02 37.74 -23.21
CA GLY A 232 -8.01 36.96 -22.51
C GLY A 232 -8.31 36.71 -21.03
N ASN A 233 -9.53 36.99 -20.57
CA ASN A 233 -9.93 36.75 -19.18
C ASN A 233 -10.64 35.40 -19.03
N LEU A 234 -10.35 34.72 -17.94
CA LEU A 234 -11.05 33.51 -17.48
C LEU A 234 -11.65 33.81 -16.10
N ASP A 235 -12.96 33.78 -16.02
CA ASP A 235 -13.67 33.94 -14.76
C ASP A 235 -13.87 32.55 -14.11
N LEU A 236 -13.27 32.36 -12.96
CA LEU A 236 -13.37 31.15 -12.14
C LEU A 236 -14.35 31.30 -10.98
N SER A 237 -15.17 32.37 -11.00
CA SER A 237 -16.14 32.60 -9.93
C SER A 237 -17.24 31.53 -9.94
N GLY A 238 -17.44 30.88 -8.81
CA GLY A 238 -18.40 29.78 -8.66
C GLY A 238 -17.87 28.43 -9.13
N LEU A 239 -16.56 28.30 -9.49
CA LEU A 239 -15.95 27.02 -9.86
C LEU A 239 -16.03 26.05 -8.69
N LYS A 240 -16.60 24.89 -8.96
CA LYS A 240 -16.67 23.78 -8.00
C LYS A 240 -15.58 22.77 -8.30
N ILE A 241 -14.84 22.42 -7.26
CA ILE A 241 -13.73 21.48 -7.30
C ILE A 241 -14.06 20.33 -6.36
N ASP A 242 -14.34 19.17 -6.92
CA ASP A 242 -14.61 17.95 -6.16
C ASP A 242 -13.32 17.16 -5.96
N VAL A 243 -12.87 17.08 -4.72
CA VAL A 243 -11.68 16.35 -4.30
C VAL A 243 -12.09 14.98 -3.78
N MET A 244 -11.83 13.93 -4.56
CA MET A 244 -12.40 12.60 -4.31
C MET A 244 -11.52 11.66 -3.49
N GLY A 245 -10.25 12.00 -3.23
CA GLY A 245 -9.30 11.14 -2.49
C GLY A 245 -8.98 9.80 -3.17
N ILE A 246 -9.34 9.66 -4.46
CA ILE A 246 -9.07 8.46 -5.26
C ILE A 246 -7.86 8.71 -6.18
N GLY A 247 -7.21 7.63 -6.61
CA GLY A 247 -6.09 7.66 -7.54
C GLY A 247 -4.80 7.13 -6.92
N ALA A 248 -4.55 7.37 -5.64
CA ALA A 248 -3.40 6.81 -4.96
C ALA A 248 -3.38 5.27 -5.01
N MET A 249 -2.22 4.68 -5.21
CA MET A 249 -2.02 3.24 -5.19
C MET A 249 -2.32 2.69 -3.79
N ARG A 250 -3.27 1.77 -3.70
CA ARG A 250 -3.71 1.19 -2.42
C ARG A 250 -3.07 -0.17 -2.20
N LEU A 251 -2.14 -0.24 -1.26
CA LEU A 251 -1.47 -1.47 -0.86
C LEU A 251 -2.17 -2.07 0.36
N GLN A 252 -2.69 -3.28 0.25
CA GLN A 252 -3.25 -4.01 1.39
C GLN A 252 -2.11 -4.57 2.23
N ILE A 253 -1.83 -3.94 3.37
CA ILE A 253 -0.72 -4.24 4.28
C ILE A 253 -1.17 -4.90 5.59
N GLY A 254 -2.34 -5.50 5.60
CA GLY A 254 -2.84 -6.22 6.76
C GLY A 254 -3.90 -7.25 6.40
N ALA A 255 -4.16 -8.19 7.32
CA ALA A 255 -5.07 -9.31 7.10
C ALA A 255 -6.56 -8.93 7.14
N ASN A 256 -6.92 -7.72 7.59
CA ASN A 256 -8.30 -7.29 7.74
C ASN A 256 -8.64 -6.17 6.76
N GLU A 257 -9.94 -6.01 6.50
CA GLU A 257 -10.48 -4.91 5.70
C GLU A 257 -10.06 -3.54 6.28
N GLY A 258 -9.73 -2.58 5.42
CA GLY A 258 -9.35 -1.23 5.81
C GLY A 258 -7.87 -1.06 6.22
N GLN A 259 -7.09 -2.14 6.33
CA GLN A 259 -5.65 -2.07 6.62
C GLN A 259 -4.84 -1.81 5.35
N VAL A 260 -5.03 -0.62 4.78
CA VAL A 260 -4.46 -0.21 3.49
C VAL A 260 -3.52 0.97 3.69
N LEU A 261 -2.39 0.94 3.00
CA LEU A 261 -1.53 2.11 2.80
C LEU A 261 -1.80 2.69 1.41
N ALA A 262 -2.19 3.94 1.36
CA ALA A 262 -2.28 4.69 0.12
C ALA A 262 -0.93 5.34 -0.17
N VAL A 263 -0.31 5.00 -1.30
CA VAL A 263 0.92 5.59 -1.82
C VAL A 263 0.55 6.50 -2.96
N ASN A 264 0.89 7.77 -2.84
CA ASN A 264 0.65 8.79 -3.87
C ASN A 264 1.95 9.06 -4.62
N ILE A 265 1.93 8.91 -5.93
CA ILE A 265 3.04 9.20 -6.84
C ILE A 265 2.55 10.24 -7.85
N PRO A 266 2.93 11.51 -7.69
CA PRO A 266 2.52 12.58 -8.61
C PRO A 266 3.09 12.40 -10.02
N ALA A 267 2.42 13.01 -10.99
CA ALA A 267 2.89 13.04 -12.37
C ALA A 267 4.23 13.79 -12.49
N MET A 268 5.22 13.13 -13.09
CA MET A 268 6.56 13.70 -13.37
C MET A 268 6.64 14.18 -14.81
N ASN A 269 5.89 15.23 -15.13
CA ASN A 269 5.95 15.87 -16.44
C ASN A 269 6.65 17.24 -16.37
N LEU A 270 7.10 17.75 -17.51
CA LEU A 270 7.82 19.01 -17.62
C LEU A 270 6.98 20.20 -17.14
N ARG A 271 5.63 20.10 -17.26
CA ARG A 271 4.68 21.12 -16.84
C ARG A 271 4.64 21.22 -15.31
N ASN A 272 4.46 20.10 -14.61
CA ASN A 272 4.43 20.08 -13.14
C ASN A 272 5.75 20.52 -12.51
N MET A 273 6.85 20.30 -13.23
CA MET A 273 8.16 20.81 -12.83
C MET A 273 8.37 22.29 -13.21
N GLY A 274 7.45 22.91 -13.98
CA GLY A 274 7.55 24.31 -14.40
C GLY A 274 8.65 24.62 -15.41
N ILE A 275 9.16 23.59 -16.12
CA ILE A 275 10.28 23.71 -17.06
C ILE A 275 9.86 23.49 -18.53
N GLU A 276 8.57 23.30 -18.81
CA GLU A 276 8.06 23.06 -20.17
C GLU A 276 8.45 24.18 -21.12
N ASN A 277 8.17 25.44 -20.77
CA ASN A 277 8.41 26.62 -21.58
C ASN A 277 9.74 27.32 -21.27
N MET A 278 10.69 26.61 -20.64
CA MET A 278 12.02 27.18 -20.35
C MET A 278 12.86 27.34 -21.62
N ASP A 279 13.30 28.57 -21.88
CA ASP A 279 14.21 28.93 -22.97
C ASP A 279 15.47 29.62 -22.42
N VAL A 280 16.65 29.10 -22.78
CA VAL A 280 17.96 29.64 -22.38
C VAL A 280 18.73 30.26 -23.55
N SER A 281 18.05 30.52 -24.69
CA SER A 281 18.66 31.13 -25.86
C SER A 281 19.05 32.58 -25.63
N THR A 282 18.42 33.25 -24.67
CA THR A 282 18.72 34.61 -24.23
C THR A 282 19.32 34.61 -22.83
N LYS A 283 20.06 35.69 -22.48
CA LYS A 283 20.67 35.83 -21.16
C LYS A 283 19.57 35.91 -20.05
N GLU A 284 18.48 36.63 -20.35
CA GLU A 284 17.36 36.83 -19.42
C GLU A 284 16.59 35.54 -19.25
N GLY A 285 16.30 34.82 -20.34
CA GLY A 285 15.67 33.49 -20.27
C GLY A 285 16.56 32.44 -19.56
N ALA A 286 17.87 32.53 -19.68
CA ALA A 286 18.78 31.67 -18.91
C ALA A 286 18.74 31.93 -17.40
N LEU A 287 18.57 33.19 -16.97
CA LEU A 287 18.42 33.53 -15.57
C LEU A 287 17.06 33.05 -15.01
N ASP A 288 15.97 33.19 -15.77
CA ASP A 288 14.64 32.62 -15.42
C ASP A 288 14.72 31.09 -15.38
N GLY A 289 15.41 30.49 -16.37
CA GLY A 289 15.64 29.04 -16.44
C GLY A 289 16.31 28.45 -15.17
N ILE A 290 17.30 29.18 -14.62
CA ILE A 290 17.95 28.77 -13.35
C ILE A 290 16.96 28.74 -12.21
N SER A 291 16.07 29.74 -12.08
CA SER A 291 15.06 29.78 -11.04
C SER A 291 14.03 28.66 -11.20
N ARG A 292 13.60 28.37 -12.44
CA ARG A 292 12.67 27.28 -12.75
C ARG A 292 13.28 25.91 -12.41
N LEU A 293 14.56 25.70 -12.77
CA LEU A 293 15.26 24.46 -12.48
C LEU A 293 15.49 24.24 -10.97
N ASP A 294 15.76 25.30 -10.21
CA ASP A 294 15.81 25.19 -8.74
C ASP A 294 14.43 24.75 -8.17
N GLY A 295 13.35 25.29 -8.71
CA GLY A 295 11.99 24.84 -8.40
C GLY A 295 11.75 23.37 -8.76
N ALA A 296 12.16 22.93 -9.94
CA ALA A 296 12.02 21.55 -10.40
C ALA A 296 12.83 20.57 -9.53
N VAL A 297 14.07 20.92 -9.16
CA VAL A 297 14.91 20.10 -8.25
C VAL A 297 14.25 19.97 -6.87
N LYS A 298 13.68 21.05 -6.35
CA LYS A 298 12.93 21.02 -5.07
C LYS A 298 11.71 20.12 -5.16
N TYR A 299 10.94 20.20 -6.24
CA TYR A 299 9.77 19.37 -6.49
C TYR A 299 10.14 17.87 -6.52
N VAL A 300 11.15 17.49 -7.30
CA VAL A 300 11.64 16.09 -7.36
C VAL A 300 12.13 15.62 -5.98
N SER A 301 12.90 16.47 -5.28
CA SER A 301 13.42 16.13 -3.95
C SER A 301 12.34 15.92 -2.92
N GLU A 302 11.25 16.70 -2.98
CA GLU A 302 10.08 16.52 -2.10
C GLU A 302 9.39 15.19 -2.35
N ILE A 303 9.16 14.85 -3.63
CA ILE A 303 8.54 13.56 -3.98
C ILE A 303 9.42 12.40 -3.51
N ARG A 304 10.73 12.44 -3.76
CA ARG A 304 11.67 11.43 -3.25
C ARG A 304 11.64 11.34 -1.73
N GLY A 305 11.56 12.45 -1.02
CA GLY A 305 11.40 12.48 0.44
C GLY A 305 10.11 11.80 0.90
N ARG A 306 8.99 12.02 0.20
CA ARG A 306 7.71 11.34 0.47
C ARG A 306 7.78 9.84 0.19
N LEU A 307 8.40 9.44 -0.93
CA LEU A 307 8.60 8.02 -1.26
C LEU A 307 9.46 7.31 -0.21
N GLY A 308 10.57 7.93 0.23
CA GLY A 308 11.39 7.43 1.33
C GLY A 308 10.63 7.28 2.65
N ALA A 309 9.71 8.21 2.94
CA ALA A 309 8.83 8.09 4.11
C ALA A 309 7.85 6.90 3.98
N TYR A 310 7.30 6.65 2.79
CA TYR A 310 6.47 5.46 2.54
C TYR A 310 7.28 4.17 2.67
N GLN A 311 8.51 4.13 2.14
CA GLN A 311 9.40 2.98 2.26
C GLN A 311 9.68 2.65 3.74
N ASN A 312 10.09 3.61 4.54
CA ASN A 312 10.31 3.42 5.98
C ASN A 312 9.06 2.91 6.72
N ARG A 313 7.87 3.39 6.34
CA ARG A 313 6.60 2.90 6.90
C ARG A 313 6.31 1.46 6.50
N LEU A 314 6.57 1.08 5.25
CA LEU A 314 6.39 -0.30 4.78
C LEU A 314 7.37 -1.24 5.46
N GLU A 315 8.66 -0.90 5.58
CA GLU A 315 9.66 -1.68 6.31
C GLU A 315 9.28 -1.91 7.77
N SER A 316 8.82 -0.85 8.45
CA SER A 316 8.30 -0.98 9.82
C SER A 316 7.06 -1.87 9.89
N THR A 317 6.20 -1.80 8.88
CA THR A 317 5.00 -2.66 8.79
C THR A 317 5.39 -4.11 8.56
N VAL A 318 6.33 -4.41 7.65
CA VAL A 318 6.86 -5.78 7.41
C VAL A 318 7.39 -6.36 8.70
N SER A 319 8.24 -5.62 9.42
CA SER A 319 8.78 -6.07 10.71
C SER A 319 7.68 -6.37 11.74
N SER A 320 6.64 -5.55 11.80
CA SER A 320 5.49 -5.79 12.69
C SER A 320 4.66 -7.00 12.28
N LEU A 321 4.49 -7.22 10.96
CA LEU A 321 3.78 -8.38 10.42
C LEU A 321 4.54 -9.67 10.70
N ASP A 322 5.87 -9.67 10.58
CA ASP A 322 6.70 -10.83 10.88
C ASP A 322 6.60 -11.25 12.35
N ILE A 323 6.68 -10.28 13.27
CA ILE A 323 6.48 -10.53 14.71
C ILE A 323 5.06 -11.04 14.98
N THR A 324 4.07 -10.49 14.31
CA THR A 324 2.67 -10.93 14.44
C THR A 324 2.50 -12.35 13.93
N HIS A 325 3.07 -12.67 12.76
CA HIS A 325 3.06 -14.00 12.17
C HIS A 325 3.69 -15.05 13.10
N GLU A 326 4.86 -14.75 13.66
CA GLU A 326 5.57 -15.63 14.62
C GLU A 326 4.73 -15.89 15.87
N ASN A 327 4.20 -14.83 16.49
CA ASN A 327 3.38 -14.95 17.70
C ASN A 327 2.07 -15.72 17.44
N MET A 328 1.43 -15.49 16.30
CA MET A 328 0.21 -16.20 15.94
C MET A 328 0.48 -17.66 15.62
N THR A 329 1.61 -17.98 14.94
CA THR A 329 2.04 -19.36 14.68
C THR A 329 2.34 -20.08 15.99
N ALA A 330 3.03 -19.43 16.93
CA ALA A 330 3.28 -20.01 18.24
C ALA A 330 1.99 -20.22 19.06
N ALA A 331 1.01 -19.35 18.93
CA ALA A 331 -0.29 -19.51 19.57
C ALA A 331 -1.12 -20.63 18.92
N TYR A 332 -1.08 -20.73 17.58
CA TYR A 332 -1.70 -21.81 16.83
C TYR A 332 -1.14 -23.17 17.23
N SER A 333 0.21 -23.28 17.28
CA SER A 333 0.91 -24.49 17.72
C SER A 333 0.47 -24.94 19.13
N ARG A 334 0.36 -24.02 20.09
CA ARG A 334 -0.13 -24.35 21.45
C ARG A 334 -1.55 -24.90 21.51
N ILE A 335 -2.41 -24.56 20.54
CA ILE A 335 -3.78 -25.06 20.46
C ILE A 335 -3.84 -26.39 19.73
N MET A 336 -3.12 -26.51 18.63
CA MET A 336 -3.27 -27.63 17.69
C MET A 336 -2.26 -28.76 17.90
N ASP A 337 -1.01 -28.44 18.30
CA ASP A 337 0.04 -29.42 18.34
C ASP A 337 -0.04 -30.27 19.63
N VAL A 338 0.35 -31.51 19.51
CA VAL A 338 0.40 -32.47 20.63
C VAL A 338 1.80 -32.52 21.24
N ASP A 339 1.89 -32.63 22.56
CA ASP A 339 3.15 -33.02 23.21
C ASP A 339 3.37 -34.51 22.96
N MET A 340 4.32 -34.81 22.07
CA MET A 340 4.65 -36.15 21.64
C MET A 340 5.11 -37.04 22.82
N ALA A 341 5.78 -36.49 23.84
CA ALA A 341 6.29 -37.26 24.97
C ALA A 341 5.15 -37.69 25.91
N GLU A 342 4.21 -36.76 26.17
CA GLU A 342 3.01 -37.05 26.97
C GLU A 342 2.11 -38.04 26.25
N GLU A 343 1.81 -37.82 24.95
CA GLU A 343 0.93 -38.68 24.17
C GLU A 343 1.51 -40.10 23.99
N MET A 344 2.82 -40.23 23.80
CA MET A 344 3.48 -41.56 23.80
C MET A 344 3.32 -42.29 25.13
N THR A 345 3.37 -41.57 26.24
CA THR A 345 3.13 -42.16 27.55
C THR A 345 1.69 -42.66 27.69
N GLN A 346 0.72 -41.87 27.20
CA GLN A 346 -0.66 -42.26 27.17
C GLN A 346 -0.91 -43.47 26.26
N TYR A 347 -0.33 -43.44 25.04
CA TYR A 347 -0.40 -44.54 24.08
C TYR A 347 0.11 -45.87 24.69
N THR A 348 1.30 -45.86 25.28
CA THR A 348 1.87 -47.07 25.92
C THR A 348 1.02 -47.56 27.08
N THR A 349 0.43 -46.63 27.84
CA THR A 349 -0.50 -46.96 28.93
C THR A 349 -1.75 -47.64 28.39
N TYR A 350 -2.40 -47.12 27.36
CA TYR A 350 -3.57 -47.72 26.72
C TYR A 350 -3.26 -49.09 26.10
N GLN A 351 -2.07 -49.23 25.50
CA GLN A 351 -1.58 -50.47 24.94
C GLN A 351 -1.47 -51.58 26.02
N VAL A 352 -0.89 -51.25 27.18
CA VAL A 352 -0.77 -52.18 28.31
C VAL A 352 -2.17 -52.51 28.88
N LEU A 353 -3.06 -51.47 28.98
CA LEU A 353 -4.44 -51.68 29.46
C LEU A 353 -5.27 -52.60 28.52
N THR A 354 -5.06 -52.46 27.19
CA THR A 354 -5.73 -53.33 26.21
C THR A 354 -5.22 -54.79 26.37
N GLN A 355 -3.89 -55.00 26.53
CA GLN A 355 -3.36 -56.32 26.78
C GLN A 355 -3.87 -56.93 28.10
N ALA A 356 -3.91 -56.13 29.17
CA ALA A 356 -4.46 -56.58 30.45
C ALA A 356 -5.96 -56.87 30.35
N GLY A 357 -6.71 -56.01 29.61
CA GLY A 357 -8.12 -56.15 29.34
C GLY A 357 -8.50 -57.46 28.64
N THR A 358 -7.74 -57.81 27.60
CA THR A 358 -7.92 -59.10 26.89
C THR A 358 -7.69 -60.30 27.82
N SER A 359 -6.65 -60.21 28.65
CA SER A 359 -6.33 -61.28 29.63
C SER A 359 -7.45 -61.40 30.70
N MET A 360 -7.95 -60.27 31.20
CA MET A 360 -9.06 -60.24 32.17
C MET A 360 -10.39 -60.71 31.55
N LEU A 361 -10.65 -60.44 30.29
CA LEU A 361 -11.82 -60.93 29.57
C LEU A 361 -11.74 -62.48 29.42
N ALA A 362 -10.59 -63.04 29.08
CA ALA A 362 -10.36 -64.47 29.02
C ALA A 362 -10.67 -65.12 30.42
N GLN A 363 -10.12 -64.55 31.49
CA GLN A 363 -10.31 -65.03 32.83
C GLN A 363 -11.79 -64.90 33.29
N ALA A 364 -12.48 -63.82 32.91
CA ALA A 364 -13.90 -63.62 33.22
C ALA A 364 -14.79 -64.65 32.50
N ASN A 365 -14.38 -65.10 31.29
CA ASN A 365 -15.09 -66.14 30.56
C ASN A 365 -14.85 -67.54 31.10
N GLU A 366 -13.72 -67.80 31.77
CA GLU A 366 -13.44 -69.09 32.41
C GLU A 366 -14.20 -69.32 33.74
N ARG A 367 -14.54 -68.25 34.47
CA ARG A 367 -15.28 -68.34 35.75
C ARG A 367 -16.57 -69.12 35.69
N PRO A 368 -17.49 -68.89 34.73
CA PRO A 368 -18.73 -69.68 34.63
C PRO A 368 -18.49 -71.16 34.36
N SER A 369 -17.46 -71.54 33.58
CA SER A 369 -17.11 -72.91 33.26
C SER A 369 -16.56 -73.67 34.47
N GLN A 370 -15.74 -73.04 35.32
CA GLN A 370 -15.24 -73.61 36.58
C GLN A 370 -16.38 -73.86 37.57
N VAL A 371 -17.37 -72.94 37.65
CA VAL A 371 -18.54 -73.12 38.48
C VAL A 371 -19.42 -74.28 37.98
N LEU A 372 -19.53 -74.45 36.65
CA LEU A 372 -20.27 -75.55 36.06
C LEU A 372 -19.61 -76.91 36.38
N GLN A 373 -18.27 -77.00 36.39
CA GLN A 373 -17.52 -78.18 36.77
C GLN A 373 -17.64 -78.53 38.26
N LEU A 374 -17.84 -77.54 39.14
CA LEU A 374 -18.09 -77.77 40.57
C LEU A 374 -19.49 -78.19 40.88
N LEU A 375 -20.45 -78.06 39.96
CA LEU A 375 -21.86 -78.43 40.07
C LEU A 375 -22.22 -79.78 39.40
N GLN A 376 -21.21 -80.37 38.70
CA GLN A 376 -21.27 -81.75 38.20
C GLN A 376 -20.60 -82.69 39.19
#